data_f704edf7541010f3698bc570944aeec7
#
_entry.id   f704edf7541010f3698bc570944aeec7
#
_cell.length_a   1.000
_cell.length_b   1.000
_cell.length_c   1.000
_cell.angle_alpha   90.00
_cell.angle_beta   90.00
_cell.angle_gamma   90.00
#
_symmetry.space_group_name_H-M   'P 1'
#
loop_
_entity.id
_entity.type
_entity.pdbx_description
1 polymer ?
#
loop_
_entity_poly.entity_id
_entity_poly.type
_entity_poly.pdbx_seq_one_letter_code
_entity_poly.pdbx_strand_id
1 'polypeptide(L)'
;MKRLVSLVGAGCGAGLITQLGVERLRQCDAVVYDDLIPPETLLLAPEAEHVCMGKRAGRHSAGQDEICARLIHLAREGRRVVRLKGGDPYVFGRGGEEMLALMAAGVPCEEIPGVTSAIAVPAMAGIPVTHRGVSRGFAVVTAHTGDDDGLPGYFAALAGFPGTLVVLMGLGRLAQIAQSLVEAGRAPETPCAVVSGGGAPQHYCIRGTHRRLPAGVRYDGLRQRA
;
A
#
# COMPACT_ATOMS: atom_id res chain seq x y z
N MET A 1 24.23 -21.65 -3.15
CA MET A 1 23.39 -20.53 -3.66
C MET A 1 23.40 -19.44 -2.59
N LYS A 2 23.46 -18.15 -2.96
CA LYS A 2 23.54 -17.06 -1.97
C LYS A 2 22.21 -16.95 -1.21
N ARG A 3 22.30 -16.91 0.12
CA ARG A 3 21.22 -16.49 1.03
C ARG A 3 20.76 -15.11 0.59
N LEU A 4 19.50 -14.92 0.28
CA LEU A 4 18.99 -13.64 -0.21
C LEU A 4 17.57 -13.44 0.32
N VAL A 5 17.30 -12.25 0.83
CA VAL A 5 15.93 -11.79 1.11
C VAL A 5 15.53 -10.82 0.01
N SER A 6 14.47 -11.14 -0.72
CA SER A 6 13.90 -10.25 -1.73
C SER A 6 12.61 -9.63 -1.17
N LEU A 7 12.58 -8.30 -1.03
CA LEU A 7 11.36 -7.55 -0.77
C LEU A 7 10.65 -7.37 -2.11
N VAL A 8 9.50 -7.99 -2.27
CA VAL A 8 8.79 -8.04 -3.56
C VAL A 8 7.45 -7.33 -3.46
N GLY A 9 7.22 -6.37 -4.33
CA GLY A 9 5.92 -5.74 -4.51
C GLY A 9 4.98 -6.65 -5.30
N ALA A 10 3.87 -7.07 -4.67
CA ALA A 10 2.84 -7.87 -5.31
C ALA A 10 1.93 -7.08 -6.25
N GLY A 11 2.04 -5.75 -6.25
CA GLY A 11 1.00 -4.90 -6.80
C GLY A 11 -0.23 -4.85 -5.89
N CYS A 12 -1.27 -4.18 -6.33
CA CYS A 12 -2.53 -4.07 -5.58
C CYS A 12 -3.66 -4.94 -6.15
N GLY A 13 -3.35 -5.92 -6.98
CA GLY A 13 -4.32 -6.84 -7.57
C GLY A 13 -3.65 -7.92 -8.40
N ALA A 14 -4.43 -8.94 -8.76
CA ALA A 14 -3.95 -10.04 -9.59
C ALA A 14 -3.34 -9.53 -10.91
N GLY A 15 -2.16 -10.03 -11.28
CA GLY A 15 -1.46 -9.65 -12.51
C GLY A 15 -0.65 -8.34 -12.45
N LEU A 16 -0.63 -7.64 -11.31
CA LEU A 16 0.15 -6.40 -11.13
C LEU A 16 1.53 -6.63 -10.49
N ILE A 17 1.90 -7.85 -10.26
CA ILE A 17 3.25 -8.23 -9.87
C ILE A 17 4.18 -8.16 -11.10
N THR A 18 5.41 -7.70 -10.90
CA THR A 18 6.41 -7.66 -11.99
C THR A 18 6.91 -9.04 -12.34
N GLN A 19 7.42 -9.21 -13.57
CA GLN A 19 8.02 -10.49 -14.00
C GLN A 19 9.15 -10.93 -13.07
N LEU A 20 10.01 -10.00 -12.64
CA LEU A 20 11.09 -10.28 -11.70
C LEU A 20 10.56 -10.74 -10.34
N GLY A 21 9.45 -10.14 -9.86
CA GLY A 21 8.78 -10.60 -8.64
C GLY A 21 8.27 -12.04 -8.75
N VAL A 22 7.68 -12.40 -9.89
CA VAL A 22 7.26 -13.80 -10.17
C VAL A 22 8.45 -14.74 -10.16
N GLU A 23 9.58 -14.36 -10.77
CA GLU A 23 10.81 -15.18 -10.78
C GLU A 23 11.32 -15.44 -9.36
N ARG A 24 11.32 -14.42 -8.49
CA ARG A 24 11.75 -14.58 -7.09
C ARG A 24 10.83 -15.48 -6.30
N LEU A 25 9.50 -15.34 -6.49
CA LEU A 25 8.52 -16.24 -5.85
C LEU A 25 8.72 -17.69 -6.26
N ARG A 26 8.91 -17.96 -7.55
CA ARG A 26 9.13 -19.34 -8.04
C ARG A 26 10.43 -19.98 -7.54
N GLN A 27 11.40 -19.19 -7.14
CA GLN A 27 12.70 -19.65 -6.71
C GLN A 27 12.89 -19.66 -5.20
N CYS A 28 11.97 -19.11 -4.43
CA CYS A 28 12.13 -18.96 -2.98
C CYS A 28 11.84 -20.27 -2.23
N ASP A 29 12.39 -20.35 -1.04
CA ASP A 29 12.16 -21.46 -0.10
C ASP A 29 11.14 -21.07 0.97
N ALA A 30 10.91 -19.76 1.17
CA ALA A 30 9.90 -19.24 2.09
C ALA A 30 9.31 -17.90 1.59
N VAL A 31 8.01 -17.71 1.79
CA VAL A 31 7.27 -16.46 1.53
C VAL A 31 6.73 -15.93 2.85
N VAL A 32 7.19 -14.74 3.26
CA VAL A 32 6.68 -14.01 4.43
C VAL A 32 5.74 -12.91 3.94
N TYR A 33 4.47 -12.92 4.35
CA TYR A 33 3.44 -12.04 3.80
C TYR A 33 2.43 -11.59 4.86
N ASP A 34 1.58 -10.63 4.52
CA ASP A 34 0.48 -10.11 5.33
C ASP A 34 -0.89 -10.32 4.64
N ASP A 35 -1.97 -9.93 5.32
CA ASP A 35 -3.35 -10.14 4.87
C ASP A 35 -3.75 -9.36 3.61
N LEU A 36 -2.90 -8.43 3.15
CA LEU A 36 -3.18 -7.64 1.95
C LEU A 36 -2.81 -8.37 0.64
N ILE A 37 -2.16 -9.53 0.76
CA ILE A 37 -1.71 -10.29 -0.41
C ILE A 37 -2.87 -11.10 -0.98
N PRO A 38 -3.19 -10.95 -2.28
CA PRO A 38 -4.17 -11.80 -2.93
C PRO A 38 -3.72 -13.28 -2.87
N PRO A 39 -4.61 -14.21 -2.48
CA PRO A 39 -4.27 -15.64 -2.38
C PRO A 39 -3.69 -16.22 -3.67
N GLU A 40 -4.13 -15.71 -4.83
CA GLU A 40 -3.65 -16.14 -6.14
C GLU A 40 -2.15 -15.87 -6.33
N THR A 41 -1.62 -14.83 -5.70
CA THR A 41 -0.19 -14.50 -5.77
C THR A 41 0.66 -15.57 -5.06
N LEU A 42 0.14 -16.17 -3.98
CA LEU A 42 0.84 -17.22 -3.25
C LEU A 42 0.95 -18.52 -4.05
N LEU A 43 0.06 -18.75 -5.01
CA LEU A 43 0.13 -19.90 -5.92
C LEU A 43 1.36 -19.88 -6.85
N LEU A 44 2.05 -18.74 -6.93
CA LEU A 44 3.31 -18.61 -7.67
C LEU A 44 4.51 -19.27 -6.95
N ALA A 45 4.34 -19.60 -5.68
CA ALA A 45 5.37 -20.26 -4.85
C ALA A 45 4.80 -21.48 -4.11
N PRO A 46 4.29 -22.51 -4.82
CA PRO A 46 3.55 -23.62 -4.21
C PRO A 46 4.41 -24.50 -3.30
N GLU A 47 5.71 -24.58 -3.57
CA GLU A 47 6.67 -25.41 -2.82
C GLU A 47 7.32 -24.66 -1.63
N ALA A 48 7.10 -23.34 -1.52
CA ALA A 48 7.69 -22.53 -0.47
C ALA A 48 6.91 -22.66 0.86
N GLU A 49 7.60 -22.50 1.99
CA GLU A 49 6.93 -22.31 3.27
C GLU A 49 6.19 -20.97 3.29
N HIS A 50 4.88 -20.97 3.54
CA HIS A 50 4.07 -19.76 3.61
C HIS A 50 3.94 -19.27 5.05
N VAL A 51 4.56 -18.13 5.36
CA VAL A 51 4.60 -17.51 6.70
C VAL A 51 3.73 -16.26 6.70
N CYS A 52 2.50 -16.37 7.18
CA CYS A 52 1.60 -15.25 7.34
C CYS A 52 1.91 -14.47 8.62
N MET A 53 2.22 -13.17 8.49
CA MET A 53 2.48 -12.23 9.60
C MET A 53 1.31 -11.25 9.82
N GLY A 54 0.22 -11.41 9.08
CA GLY A 54 -1.01 -10.62 9.23
C GLY A 54 -1.82 -10.96 10.49
N LYS A 55 -2.99 -10.34 10.62
CA LYS A 55 -3.92 -10.58 11.73
C LYS A 55 -4.51 -11.99 11.62
N ARG A 56 -4.22 -12.86 12.56
CA ARG A 56 -4.96 -14.11 12.73
C ARG A 56 -6.05 -13.92 13.78
N ALA A 57 -7.16 -14.65 13.65
CA ALA A 57 -8.21 -14.65 14.65
C ALA A 57 -7.62 -14.87 16.06
N GLY A 58 -7.79 -13.88 16.96
CA GLY A 58 -7.29 -13.92 18.32
C GLY A 58 -5.83 -13.49 18.55
N ARG A 59 -5.10 -13.03 17.51
CA ARG A 59 -3.75 -12.45 17.65
C ARG A 59 -3.69 -11.06 17.01
N HIS A 60 -2.96 -10.14 17.67
CA HIS A 60 -2.56 -8.87 17.03
C HIS A 60 -1.68 -9.16 15.81
N SER A 61 -1.70 -8.27 14.80
CA SER A 61 -0.70 -8.33 13.72
C SER A 61 0.70 -8.29 14.32
N ALA A 62 1.62 -9.07 13.75
CA ALA A 62 3.01 -9.05 14.15
C ALA A 62 3.57 -7.61 14.11
N GLY A 63 4.32 -7.24 15.14
CA GLY A 63 5.04 -5.97 15.14
C GLY A 63 6.12 -5.96 14.05
N GLN A 64 6.55 -4.77 13.64
CA GLN A 64 7.59 -4.65 12.60
C GLN A 64 8.89 -5.36 12.99
N ASP A 65 9.26 -5.29 14.26
CA ASP A 65 10.44 -5.97 14.79
C ASP A 65 10.34 -7.48 14.68
N GLU A 66 9.15 -8.04 14.91
CA GLU A 66 8.89 -9.47 14.76
C GLU A 66 9.01 -9.93 13.30
N ILE A 67 8.51 -9.11 12.36
CA ILE A 67 8.67 -9.37 10.92
C ILE A 67 10.16 -9.36 10.55
N CYS A 68 10.92 -8.33 10.96
CA CYS A 68 12.35 -8.23 10.68
C CYS A 68 13.12 -9.43 11.29
N ALA A 69 12.82 -9.79 12.53
CA ALA A 69 13.44 -10.93 13.20
C ALA A 69 13.16 -12.25 12.45
N ARG A 70 11.93 -12.45 11.96
CA ARG A 70 11.56 -13.64 11.18
C ARG A 70 12.30 -13.72 9.86
N LEU A 71 12.42 -12.61 9.12
CA LEU A 71 13.16 -12.53 7.86
C LEU A 71 14.64 -12.89 8.07
N ILE A 72 15.27 -12.28 9.09
CA ILE A 72 16.68 -12.53 9.44
C ILE A 72 16.88 -14.01 9.83
N HIS A 73 15.98 -14.56 10.62
CA HIS A 73 16.05 -15.95 11.06
C HIS A 73 16.03 -16.92 9.88
N LEU A 74 15.04 -16.80 9.00
CA LEU A 74 14.92 -17.65 7.81
C LEU A 74 16.14 -17.54 6.87
N ALA A 75 16.65 -16.32 6.69
CA ALA A 75 17.85 -16.10 5.88
C ALA A 75 19.09 -16.76 6.51
N ARG A 76 19.23 -16.72 7.84
CA ARG A 76 20.35 -17.39 8.56
C ARG A 76 20.30 -18.91 8.48
N GLU A 77 19.11 -19.49 8.32
CA GLU A 77 18.94 -20.92 8.01
C GLU A 77 19.41 -21.28 6.57
N GLY A 78 19.82 -20.31 5.79
CA GLY A 78 20.31 -20.51 4.43
C GLY A 78 19.24 -20.47 3.36
N ARG A 79 18.02 -20.07 3.68
CA ARG A 79 16.87 -20.01 2.77
C ARG A 79 16.92 -18.77 1.88
N ARG A 80 16.34 -18.89 0.70
CA ARG A 80 15.93 -17.77 -0.16
C ARG A 80 14.54 -17.34 0.30
N VAL A 81 14.44 -16.12 0.80
CA VAL A 81 13.20 -15.62 1.41
C VAL A 81 12.61 -14.53 0.54
N VAL A 82 11.34 -14.62 0.21
CA VAL A 82 10.57 -13.51 -0.33
C VAL A 82 9.74 -12.88 0.78
N ARG A 83 9.94 -11.59 1.04
CA ARG A 83 8.99 -10.75 1.78
C ARG A 83 8.03 -10.15 0.76
N LEU A 84 6.82 -10.70 0.67
CA LEU A 84 5.81 -10.26 -0.27
C LEU A 84 4.94 -9.18 0.36
N LYS A 85 4.82 -8.02 -0.31
CA LYS A 85 4.17 -6.79 0.18
C LYS A 85 3.15 -6.30 -0.83
N GLY A 86 1.98 -5.87 -0.37
CA GLY A 86 0.98 -5.27 -1.25
C GLY A 86 1.48 -3.96 -1.88
N GLY A 87 1.13 -3.71 -3.14
CA GLY A 87 1.61 -2.54 -3.87
C GLY A 87 3.11 -2.58 -4.14
N ASP A 88 3.81 -1.54 -3.71
CA ASP A 88 5.26 -1.38 -3.79
C ASP A 88 5.86 -1.37 -2.37
N PRO A 89 6.98 -2.07 -2.11
CA PRO A 89 7.57 -2.15 -0.78
C PRO A 89 7.95 -0.80 -0.17
N TYR A 90 8.34 0.17 -0.99
CA TYR A 90 8.83 1.48 -0.54
C TYR A 90 7.74 2.57 -0.54
N VAL A 91 6.53 2.29 -1.04
CA VAL A 91 5.43 3.24 -1.01
C VAL A 91 4.48 2.93 0.14
N PHE A 92 4.70 3.57 1.29
CA PHE A 92 3.97 3.37 2.56
C PHE A 92 3.90 1.91 3.05
N GLY A 93 4.83 1.07 2.58
CA GLY A 93 4.91 -0.35 2.92
C GLY A 93 5.93 -0.68 4.01
N ARG A 94 6.63 0.30 4.58
CA ARG A 94 7.69 0.10 5.58
C ARG A 94 8.87 -0.78 5.10
N GLY A 95 8.99 -1.01 3.78
CA GLY A 95 10.06 -1.83 3.21
C GLY A 95 11.46 -1.28 3.49
N GLY A 96 11.60 0.05 3.61
CA GLY A 96 12.87 0.69 4.01
C GLY A 96 13.33 0.26 5.39
N GLU A 97 12.43 0.13 6.37
CA GLU A 97 12.74 -0.34 7.72
C GLU A 97 13.21 -1.81 7.70
N GLU A 98 12.50 -2.66 6.94
CA GLU A 98 12.85 -4.07 6.76
C GLU A 98 14.22 -4.22 6.10
N MET A 99 14.51 -3.40 5.06
CA MET A 99 15.79 -3.39 4.36
C MET A 99 16.94 -2.99 5.28
N LEU A 100 16.76 -1.92 6.06
CA LEU A 100 17.76 -1.46 7.01
C LEU A 100 18.07 -2.51 8.09
N ALA A 101 17.05 -3.18 8.61
CA ALA A 101 17.21 -4.25 9.60
C ALA A 101 17.99 -5.45 9.03
N LEU A 102 17.71 -5.86 7.78
CA LEU A 102 18.43 -6.92 7.09
C LEU A 102 19.89 -6.55 6.86
N MET A 103 20.16 -5.34 6.38
CA MET A 103 21.53 -4.84 6.16
C MET A 103 22.33 -4.78 7.47
N ALA A 104 21.71 -4.29 8.55
CA ALA A 104 22.35 -4.25 9.88
C ALA A 104 22.67 -5.66 10.41
N ALA A 105 21.87 -6.67 10.04
CA ALA A 105 22.10 -8.07 10.40
C ALA A 105 23.11 -8.79 9.47
N GLY A 106 23.67 -8.09 8.47
CA GLY A 106 24.59 -8.66 7.47
C GLY A 106 23.91 -9.66 6.52
N VAL A 107 22.59 -9.54 6.33
CA VAL A 107 21.81 -10.40 5.42
C VAL A 107 21.77 -9.76 4.05
N PRO A 108 22.23 -10.45 2.97
CA PRO A 108 22.07 -9.97 1.60
C PRO A 108 20.58 -9.80 1.28
N CYS A 109 20.24 -8.64 0.72
CA CYS A 109 18.85 -8.30 0.40
C CYS A 109 18.77 -7.48 -0.88
N GLU A 110 17.62 -7.55 -1.54
CA GLU A 110 17.26 -6.75 -2.70
C GLU A 110 15.81 -6.28 -2.57
N GLU A 111 15.46 -5.24 -3.29
CA GLU A 111 14.09 -4.77 -3.44
C GLU A 111 13.66 -4.95 -4.90
N ILE A 112 12.42 -5.39 -5.10
CA ILE A 112 11.79 -5.57 -6.41
C ILE A 112 10.52 -4.77 -6.42
N PRO A 113 10.44 -3.70 -7.22
CA PRO A 113 9.29 -2.83 -7.28
C PRO A 113 7.98 -3.56 -7.64
N GLY A 114 6.89 -3.05 -7.11
CA GLY A 114 5.54 -3.45 -7.49
C GLY A 114 4.71 -2.26 -7.98
N VAL A 115 3.58 -2.53 -8.61
CA VAL A 115 2.68 -1.46 -9.03
C VAL A 115 1.92 -0.93 -7.81
N THR A 116 2.30 0.27 -7.36
CA THR A 116 1.67 0.90 -6.20
C THR A 116 0.19 1.19 -6.43
N SER A 117 -0.63 1.01 -5.40
CA SER A 117 -2.06 1.35 -5.41
C SER A 117 -2.32 2.84 -5.68
N ALA A 118 -1.37 3.71 -5.38
CA ALA A 118 -1.46 5.14 -5.67
C ALA A 118 -1.65 5.46 -7.16
N ILE A 119 -1.19 4.58 -8.04
CA ILE A 119 -1.29 4.73 -9.49
C ILE A 119 -2.29 3.72 -10.06
N ALA A 120 -2.19 2.46 -9.65
CA ALA A 120 -3.00 1.39 -10.24
C ALA A 120 -4.49 1.53 -9.92
N VAL A 121 -4.85 1.85 -8.67
CA VAL A 121 -6.25 1.95 -8.25
C VAL A 121 -7.01 3.08 -8.95
N PRO A 122 -6.49 4.31 -9.04
CA PRO A 122 -7.10 5.35 -9.88
C PRO A 122 -7.23 4.92 -11.34
N ALA A 123 -6.19 4.33 -11.92
CA ALA A 123 -6.20 3.89 -13.33
C ALA A 123 -7.30 2.85 -13.59
N MET A 124 -7.45 1.85 -12.72
CA MET A 124 -8.51 0.84 -12.79
C MET A 124 -9.91 1.43 -12.64
N ALA A 125 -10.04 2.56 -11.92
CA ALA A 125 -11.27 3.33 -11.80
C ALA A 125 -11.48 4.31 -12.98
N GLY A 126 -10.62 4.32 -14.00
CA GLY A 126 -10.69 5.25 -15.14
C GLY A 126 -10.36 6.69 -14.76
N ILE A 127 -9.49 6.89 -13.76
CA ILE A 127 -9.08 8.21 -13.27
C ILE A 127 -7.56 8.35 -13.47
N PRO A 128 -7.11 9.09 -14.50
CA PRO A 128 -5.69 9.35 -14.68
C PRO A 128 -5.21 10.32 -13.60
N VAL A 129 -4.08 10.02 -12.94
CA VAL A 129 -3.49 10.90 -11.92
C VAL A 129 -2.79 12.12 -12.52
N THR A 130 -2.46 12.08 -13.81
CA THR A 130 -1.98 13.22 -14.60
C THR A 130 -2.76 13.31 -15.89
N HIS A 131 -3.05 14.56 -16.36
CA HIS A 131 -3.71 14.78 -17.63
C HIS A 131 -3.25 16.13 -18.23
N ARG A 132 -2.88 16.12 -19.50
CA ARG A 132 -2.46 17.35 -20.21
C ARG A 132 -3.59 18.40 -20.15
N GLY A 133 -3.24 19.61 -19.72
CA GLY A 133 -4.21 20.72 -19.59
C GLY A 133 -5.01 20.72 -18.29
N VAL A 134 -4.94 19.66 -17.46
CA VAL A 134 -5.67 19.55 -16.19
C VAL A 134 -4.70 19.45 -15.01
N SER A 135 -3.83 18.44 -15.01
CA SER A 135 -2.91 18.18 -13.90
C SER A 135 -1.55 17.78 -14.43
N ARG A 136 -0.53 18.61 -14.18
CA ARG A 136 0.86 18.37 -14.63
C ARG A 136 1.64 17.49 -13.69
N GLY A 137 1.12 17.21 -12.50
CA GLY A 137 1.78 16.40 -11.49
C GLY A 137 0.80 15.83 -10.50
N PHE A 138 1.27 14.91 -9.67
CA PHE A 138 0.48 14.36 -8.57
C PHE A 138 1.36 14.19 -7.34
N ALA A 139 0.76 14.30 -6.17
CA ALA A 139 1.38 14.02 -4.89
C ALA A 139 0.68 12.82 -4.26
N VAL A 140 1.47 11.88 -3.73
CA VAL A 140 0.98 10.71 -3.02
C VAL A 140 1.29 10.88 -1.55
N VAL A 141 0.26 10.80 -0.72
CA VAL A 141 0.35 11.03 0.71
C VAL A 141 -0.43 9.96 1.47
N THR A 142 -0.10 9.77 2.73
CA THR A 142 -0.85 8.89 3.63
C THR A 142 -1.66 9.70 4.64
N ALA A 143 -2.86 9.23 4.95
CA ALA A 143 -3.63 9.72 6.10
C ALA A 143 -3.38 8.90 7.38
N HIS A 144 -2.51 7.89 7.31
CA HIS A 144 -2.09 7.13 8.47
C HIS A 144 -0.74 7.66 8.94
N THR A 145 -0.77 8.56 9.92
CA THR A 145 0.43 9.06 10.61
C THR A 145 0.45 8.45 12.02
N GLY A 146 1.63 8.17 12.54
CA GLY A 146 1.78 7.69 13.92
C GLY A 146 1.29 8.72 14.96
N ASP A 147 1.08 9.97 14.53
CA ASP A 147 0.66 11.10 15.35
C ASP A 147 -0.62 11.71 14.74
N ASP A 148 -1.75 11.51 15.39
CA ASP A 148 -3.06 11.90 14.87
C ASP A 148 -3.31 13.42 14.92
N ASP A 149 -2.61 14.15 15.80
CA ASP A 149 -2.87 15.56 16.06
C ASP A 149 -2.38 16.49 14.95
N GLY A 150 -1.38 16.06 14.16
CA GLY A 150 -0.83 16.85 13.06
C GLY A 150 -1.57 16.78 11.72
N LEU A 151 -2.56 15.89 11.57
CA LEU A 151 -3.20 15.59 10.30
C LEU A 151 -3.87 16.82 9.63
N PRO A 152 -4.65 17.67 10.33
CA PRO A 152 -5.27 18.84 9.72
C PRO A 152 -4.25 19.82 9.14
N GLY A 153 -3.18 20.14 9.87
CA GLY A 153 -2.13 21.05 9.42
C GLY A 153 -1.37 20.48 8.21
N TYR A 154 -1.15 19.18 8.18
CA TYR A 154 -0.51 18.51 7.06
C TYR A 154 -1.34 18.64 5.77
N PHE A 155 -2.66 18.38 5.81
CA PHE A 155 -3.53 18.55 4.66
C PHE A 155 -3.76 20.01 4.29
N ALA A 156 -3.79 20.92 5.26
CA ALA A 156 -3.83 22.36 4.99
C ALA A 156 -2.64 22.82 4.15
N ALA A 157 -1.44 22.35 4.44
CA ALA A 157 -0.24 22.65 3.66
C ALA A 157 -0.31 22.16 2.20
N LEU A 158 -1.10 21.11 1.95
CA LEU A 158 -1.29 20.53 0.61
C LEU A 158 -2.43 21.19 -0.19
N ALA A 159 -3.21 22.08 0.41
CA ALA A 159 -4.37 22.69 -0.24
C ALA A 159 -3.99 23.47 -1.52
N GLY A 160 -2.84 24.14 -1.52
CA GLY A 160 -2.29 24.89 -2.66
C GLY A 160 -1.57 24.04 -3.72
N PHE A 161 -1.45 22.73 -3.55
CA PHE A 161 -0.76 21.91 -4.54
C PHE A 161 -1.48 21.92 -5.89
N PRO A 162 -0.82 22.34 -7.02
CA PRO A 162 -1.48 22.56 -8.31
C PRO A 162 -1.62 21.27 -9.13
N GLY A 163 -1.87 20.15 -8.46
CA GLY A 163 -1.96 18.83 -9.07
C GLY A 163 -2.97 17.92 -8.40
N THR A 164 -2.93 16.67 -8.77
CA THR A 164 -3.78 15.62 -8.17
C THR A 164 -3.21 15.18 -6.82
N LEU A 165 -4.02 15.20 -5.78
CA LEU A 165 -3.68 14.60 -4.49
C LEU A 165 -4.21 13.16 -4.47
N VAL A 166 -3.34 12.21 -4.22
CA VAL A 166 -3.67 10.80 -4.01
C VAL A 166 -3.44 10.48 -2.54
N VAL A 167 -4.51 10.24 -1.82
CA VAL A 167 -4.46 9.99 -0.36
C VAL A 167 -4.69 8.51 -0.09
N LEU A 168 -3.67 7.83 0.39
CA LEU A 168 -3.76 6.43 0.81
C LEU A 168 -4.19 6.32 2.28
N MET A 169 -4.90 5.24 2.61
CA MET A 169 -5.38 4.94 3.98
C MET A 169 -6.26 6.05 4.58
N GLY A 170 -6.93 6.86 3.71
CA GLY A 170 -7.67 8.06 4.12
C GLY A 170 -9.16 7.84 4.40
N LEU A 171 -9.71 6.65 4.15
CA LEU A 171 -11.17 6.44 4.21
C LEU A 171 -11.77 6.79 5.57
N GLY A 172 -11.15 6.35 6.66
CA GLY A 172 -11.64 6.63 8.03
C GLY A 172 -11.57 8.10 8.45
N ARG A 173 -10.86 8.94 7.70
CA ARG A 173 -10.63 10.37 7.97
C ARG A 173 -11.07 11.28 6.83
N LEU A 174 -11.85 10.74 5.89
CA LEU A 174 -12.24 11.43 4.66
C LEU A 174 -12.85 12.81 4.91
N ALA A 175 -13.77 12.91 5.88
CA ALA A 175 -14.42 14.19 6.22
C ALA A 175 -13.40 15.22 6.74
N GLN A 176 -12.52 14.82 7.65
CA GLN A 176 -11.48 15.67 8.21
C GLN A 176 -10.50 16.16 7.15
N ILE A 177 -10.08 15.26 6.25
CA ILE A 177 -9.18 15.58 5.14
C ILE A 177 -9.82 16.61 4.21
N ALA A 178 -11.06 16.36 3.77
CA ALA A 178 -11.78 17.26 2.87
C ALA A 178 -12.00 18.63 3.52
N GLN A 179 -12.37 18.66 4.78
CA GLN A 179 -12.56 19.90 5.54
C GLN A 179 -11.24 20.69 5.62
N SER A 180 -10.14 20.06 6.03
CA SER A 180 -8.84 20.74 6.14
C SER A 180 -8.36 21.34 4.82
N LEU A 181 -8.56 20.63 3.71
CA LEU A 181 -8.22 21.13 2.37
C LEU A 181 -9.07 22.35 1.99
N VAL A 182 -10.39 22.33 2.26
CA VAL A 182 -11.30 23.42 1.90
C VAL A 182 -11.05 24.65 2.79
N GLU A 183 -10.89 24.48 4.09
CA GLU A 183 -10.59 25.57 5.03
C GLU A 183 -9.27 26.27 4.70
N ALA A 184 -8.31 25.52 4.17
CA ALA A 184 -7.03 26.07 3.71
C ALA A 184 -7.05 26.61 2.27
N GLY A 185 -8.23 26.74 1.65
CA GLY A 185 -8.42 27.45 0.39
C GLY A 185 -8.55 26.57 -0.86
N ARG A 186 -8.59 25.25 -0.74
CA ARG A 186 -8.91 24.40 -1.90
C ARG A 186 -10.39 24.55 -2.25
N ALA A 187 -10.69 24.72 -3.55
CA ALA A 187 -12.07 24.95 -3.99
C ALA A 187 -12.98 23.79 -3.55
N PRO A 188 -14.13 24.07 -2.90
CA PRO A 188 -15.05 23.04 -2.42
C PRO A 188 -15.62 22.15 -3.53
N GLU A 189 -15.68 22.69 -4.75
CA GLU A 189 -16.17 22.00 -5.95
C GLU A 189 -15.05 21.21 -6.68
N THR A 190 -13.82 21.17 -6.13
CA THR A 190 -12.75 20.35 -6.70
C THR A 190 -13.21 18.88 -6.82
N PRO A 191 -13.15 18.30 -8.04
CA PRO A 191 -13.54 16.91 -8.24
C PRO A 191 -12.67 15.96 -7.41
N CYS A 192 -13.31 14.97 -6.82
CA CYS A 192 -12.60 13.93 -6.08
C CYS A 192 -13.31 12.58 -6.22
N ALA A 193 -12.60 11.51 -5.88
CA ALA A 193 -13.12 10.17 -5.86
C ALA A 193 -12.60 9.39 -4.65
N VAL A 194 -13.41 8.49 -4.14
CA VAL A 194 -12.99 7.47 -3.18
C VAL A 194 -13.07 6.12 -3.87
N VAL A 195 -11.96 5.40 -3.86
CA VAL A 195 -11.89 4.05 -4.39
C VAL A 195 -11.48 3.11 -3.25
N SER A 196 -12.30 2.11 -2.99
CA SER A 196 -12.04 1.10 -1.96
C SER A 196 -12.01 -0.29 -2.60
N GLY A 197 -11.17 -1.19 -2.06
CA GLY A 197 -10.97 -2.54 -2.60
C GLY A 197 -10.32 -2.53 -3.99
N GLY A 198 -9.56 -1.50 -4.31
CA GLY A 198 -8.87 -1.40 -5.61
C GLY A 198 -7.95 -2.60 -5.84
N GLY A 199 -8.09 -3.24 -7.01
CA GLY A 199 -7.38 -4.48 -7.34
C GLY A 199 -8.13 -5.76 -6.97
N ALA A 200 -9.14 -5.69 -6.11
CA ALA A 200 -10.05 -6.80 -5.85
C ALA A 200 -11.16 -6.88 -6.90
N PRO A 201 -11.76 -8.06 -7.12
CA PRO A 201 -12.90 -8.22 -8.04
C PRO A 201 -14.10 -7.32 -7.70
N GLN A 202 -14.24 -6.98 -6.42
CA GLN A 202 -15.28 -6.10 -5.91
C GLN A 202 -14.65 -4.79 -5.41
N HIS A 203 -14.44 -3.85 -6.31
CA HIS A 203 -14.02 -2.50 -5.95
C HIS A 203 -15.18 -1.52 -6.04
N TYR A 204 -15.14 -0.48 -5.21
CA TYR A 204 -16.12 0.60 -5.21
C TYR A 204 -15.43 1.91 -5.58
N CYS A 205 -16.05 2.66 -6.50
CA CYS A 205 -15.61 4.00 -6.86
C CYS A 205 -16.79 4.96 -6.70
N ILE A 206 -16.66 5.92 -5.78
CA ILE A 206 -17.62 7.00 -5.57
C ILE A 206 -16.96 8.30 -6.01
N ARG A 207 -17.62 9.04 -6.92
CA ARG A 207 -17.13 10.33 -7.45
C ARG A 207 -17.98 11.47 -6.92
N GLY A 208 -17.37 12.62 -6.67
CA GLY A 208 -18.03 13.81 -6.18
C GLY A 208 -17.10 14.99 -6.11
N THR A 209 -17.36 15.88 -5.16
CA THR A 209 -16.53 17.04 -4.84
C THR A 209 -16.13 17.02 -3.37
N HIS A 210 -15.14 17.82 -2.96
CA HIS A 210 -14.72 17.91 -1.57
C HIS A 210 -15.90 18.25 -0.63
N ARG A 211 -16.87 19.05 -1.08
CA ARG A 211 -18.07 19.40 -0.30
C ARG A 211 -19.04 18.24 -0.15
N ARG A 212 -19.25 17.43 -1.19
CA ARG A 212 -20.35 16.45 -1.26
C ARG A 212 -19.92 15.04 -0.94
N LEU A 213 -18.70 14.67 -1.30
CA LEU A 213 -18.22 13.30 -1.18
C LEU A 213 -18.20 12.78 0.27
N PRO A 214 -17.74 13.56 1.27
CA PRO A 214 -17.70 13.08 2.65
C PRO A 214 -19.08 12.67 3.20
N ALA A 215 -20.13 13.39 2.81
CA ALA A 215 -21.50 13.09 3.25
C ALA A 215 -22.14 11.91 2.51
N GLY A 216 -21.66 11.62 1.28
CA GLY A 216 -22.20 10.55 0.43
C GLY A 216 -21.60 9.17 0.67
N VAL A 217 -20.47 9.09 1.39
CA VAL A 217 -19.78 7.82 1.65
C VAL A 217 -20.36 7.16 2.89
N ARG A 218 -21.11 6.06 2.70
CA ARG A 218 -21.56 5.21 3.80
C ARG A 218 -20.43 4.27 4.20
N TYR A 219 -19.83 4.53 5.35
CA TYR A 219 -18.65 3.81 5.86
C TYR A 219 -18.91 2.33 6.17
N ASP A 220 -20.14 1.96 6.53
CA ASP A 220 -20.48 0.61 7.03
C ASP A 220 -20.32 -0.48 5.95
N GLY A 221 -20.64 -0.17 4.70
CA GLY A 221 -20.46 -1.09 3.57
C GLY A 221 -19.02 -1.22 3.08
N LEU A 222 -18.15 -0.24 3.40
CA LEU A 222 -16.76 -0.20 2.95
C LEU A 222 -15.78 -0.82 3.95
N ARG A 223 -16.12 -0.83 5.26
CA ARG A 223 -15.28 -1.41 6.32
C ARG A 223 -15.30 -2.94 6.39
N GLN A 224 -16.36 -3.59 5.90
CA GLN A 224 -16.47 -5.06 5.96
C GLN A 224 -15.64 -5.79 4.91
N ARG A 225 -14.90 -5.07 4.05
CA ARG A 225 -14.19 -5.62 2.88
C ARG A 225 -12.79 -5.03 2.66
N ALA A 226 -12.19 -4.43 3.69
CA ALA A 226 -10.80 -3.96 3.69
C ALA A 226 -9.92 -4.95 4.45
#